data_c9b51f4e026adf34b803ca0578739d5f
#
_entry.id   c9b51f4e026adf34b803ca0578739d5f
#
_cell.length_a   1.000
_cell.length_b   1.000
_cell.length_c   1.000
_cell.angle_alpha   90.00
_cell.angle_beta   90.00
_cell.angle_gamma   90.00
#
_symmetry.space_group_name_H-M   'P 1'
#
loop_
_entity.id
_entity.type
_entity.pdbx_description
1 polymer ?
#
loop_
_entity_poly.entity_id
_entity_poly.type
_entity_poly.pdbx_seq_one_letter_code
_entity_poly.pdbx_strand_id
1 'polypeptide(L)'
;MKRRTHLCACALVLMSAASAFAQSNTLRGKVRSTNGVTVNNAIVELRIGGGAMISQTVTRTDGDFAFGSLATGEYEVAVTIAGYEPAVQMARFNQSGRMDFSEVVNMEILIRPKKENVLSAPGTNFAQEVPKPARVAYERAAARMREGKSEEAVEALREAIANFNDYFDAQFALGKELFREGKDDEALQALERARQINDRQDAVYHMFGLIMLKQGKFAVAEYAFREATRLNGSSAAAHFYHAQALIELAVRSDDERQRNTDLSAAEQELDRAWDTSEKRLTAVYLQRARIHERRGQKGVAAADLESYLKAEPEAKNGATIRAAITKLRGENK
;
A
#
# COMPACT_ATOMS: atom_id res chain seq x y z
N MET A 1 75.59 25.86 39.65
CA MET A 1 74.64 25.61 38.55
C MET A 1 73.90 24.35 38.86
N LYS A 2 72.60 24.43 39.31
CA LYS A 2 71.78 23.29 39.71
C LYS A 2 70.68 23.13 38.67
N ARG A 3 70.68 22.01 37.88
CA ARG A 3 69.57 21.66 37.04
C ARG A 3 68.50 20.93 37.84
N ARG A 4 67.31 21.50 37.88
CA ARG A 4 66.09 20.84 38.41
C ARG A 4 65.43 20.05 37.28
N THR A 5 65.33 18.75 37.45
CA THR A 5 64.54 17.83 36.64
C THR A 5 63.10 17.81 37.18
N HIS A 6 62.14 18.22 36.36
CA HIS A 6 60.72 18.03 36.65
C HIS A 6 60.28 16.67 36.14
N LEU A 7 59.87 15.76 37.02
CA LEU A 7 59.17 14.55 36.74
C LEU A 7 57.70 14.92 36.42
N CYS A 8 57.25 14.67 35.19
CA CYS A 8 55.83 14.65 34.86
C CYS A 8 55.29 13.25 35.15
N ALA A 9 54.42 13.14 36.15
CA ALA A 9 53.67 11.93 36.43
C ALA A 9 52.44 11.92 35.52
N CYS A 10 52.44 11.08 34.49
CA CYS A 10 51.26 10.75 33.70
C CYS A 10 50.36 9.81 34.51
N ALA A 11 49.27 10.32 35.06
CA ALA A 11 48.20 9.51 35.61
C ALA A 11 47.40 8.87 34.46
N LEU A 12 47.59 7.57 34.26
CA LEU A 12 46.73 6.75 33.38
C LEU A 12 45.38 6.58 34.07
N VAL A 13 44.36 7.31 33.63
CA VAL A 13 42.97 7.02 33.97
C VAL A 13 42.51 5.84 33.14
N LEU A 14 42.52 4.67 33.75
CA LEU A 14 41.83 3.48 33.22
C LEU A 14 40.32 3.73 33.30
N MET A 15 39.72 4.20 32.21
CA MET A 15 38.28 4.12 32.01
C MET A 15 37.93 2.64 31.85
N SER A 16 37.48 1.99 32.92
CA SER A 16 36.77 0.74 32.84
C SER A 16 35.45 0.98 32.14
N ALA A 17 35.40 0.66 30.83
CA ALA A 17 34.12 0.52 30.11
C ALA A 17 33.39 -0.65 30.78
N ALA A 18 32.48 -0.35 31.68
CA ALA A 18 31.49 -1.30 32.14
C ALA A 18 30.63 -1.60 30.91
N SER A 19 30.84 -2.77 30.28
CA SER A 19 29.94 -3.33 29.30
C SER A 19 28.62 -3.57 30.04
N ALA A 20 27.71 -2.64 29.94
CA ALA A 20 26.32 -2.86 30.33
C ALA A 20 25.80 -3.95 29.41
N PHE A 21 25.75 -5.18 29.93
CA PHE A 21 24.96 -6.24 29.28
C PHE A 21 23.51 -5.77 29.25
N ALA A 22 23.10 -5.22 28.12
CA ALA A 22 21.74 -4.82 27.91
C ALA A 22 20.90 -6.10 27.95
N GLN A 23 20.06 -6.24 28.97
CA GLN A 23 19.05 -7.28 29.02
C GLN A 23 18.23 -7.17 27.74
N SER A 24 18.26 -8.21 26.92
CA SER A 24 17.58 -8.23 25.62
C SER A 24 16.29 -9.02 25.76
N ASN A 25 15.27 -8.39 26.36
CA ASN A 25 13.94 -9.00 26.47
C ASN A 25 13.28 -9.10 25.08
N THR A 26 12.44 -10.09 24.92
CA THR A 26 11.73 -10.34 23.67
C THR A 26 10.23 -10.42 23.93
N LEU A 27 9.48 -9.64 23.17
CA LEU A 27 8.02 -9.73 23.07
C LEU A 27 7.66 -10.55 21.85
N ARG A 28 6.91 -11.60 22.04
CA ARG A 28 6.33 -12.41 20.95
C ARG A 28 4.82 -12.39 21.06
N GLY A 29 4.13 -12.34 19.96
CA GLY A 29 2.69 -12.35 19.98
C GLY A 29 2.09 -12.95 18.72
N LYS A 30 0.80 -13.26 18.86
CA LYS A 30 -0.04 -13.76 17.78
C LYS A 30 -1.30 -12.91 17.71
N VAL A 31 -1.65 -12.47 16.51
CA VAL A 31 -2.90 -11.74 16.26
C VAL A 31 -3.94 -12.69 15.69
N ARG A 32 -5.08 -12.75 16.35
CA ARG A 32 -6.25 -13.54 15.93
C ARG A 32 -7.50 -12.69 15.92
N SER A 33 -8.39 -13.02 15.03
CA SER A 33 -9.75 -12.48 15.08
C SER A 33 -10.58 -13.19 16.14
N THR A 34 -11.56 -12.52 16.72
CA THR A 34 -12.52 -13.12 17.69
C THR A 34 -13.31 -14.30 17.11
N ASN A 35 -13.32 -14.50 15.80
CA ASN A 35 -13.85 -15.69 15.14
C ASN A 35 -12.83 -16.83 14.95
N GLY A 36 -11.64 -16.71 15.57
CA GLY A 36 -10.61 -17.76 15.58
C GLY A 36 -9.65 -17.76 14.39
N VAL A 37 -9.87 -16.89 13.39
CA VAL A 37 -9.00 -16.81 12.21
C VAL A 37 -7.70 -16.07 12.55
N THR A 38 -6.56 -16.60 12.11
CA THR A 38 -5.26 -15.93 12.21
C THR A 38 -5.24 -14.70 11.28
N VAL A 39 -4.63 -13.61 11.75
CA VAL A 39 -4.62 -12.34 11.01
C VAL A 39 -3.20 -12.03 10.57
N ASN A 40 -2.97 -12.14 9.26
CA ASN A 40 -1.71 -11.78 8.61
C ASN A 40 -1.72 -10.33 8.14
N ASN A 41 -0.53 -9.77 7.89
CA ASN A 41 -0.34 -8.40 7.42
C ASN A 41 -0.97 -7.31 8.31
N ALA A 42 -1.25 -7.60 9.59
CA ALA A 42 -1.65 -6.58 10.54
C ALA A 42 -0.42 -5.76 10.95
N ILE A 43 -0.57 -4.44 10.98
CA ILE A 43 0.46 -3.53 11.48
C ILE A 43 0.45 -3.64 13.00
N VAL A 44 1.62 -3.96 13.58
CA VAL A 44 1.84 -4.04 15.02
C VAL A 44 2.84 -2.97 15.42
N GLU A 45 2.41 -2.01 16.20
CA GLU A 45 3.23 -0.93 16.72
C GLU A 45 3.55 -1.18 18.19
N LEU A 46 4.82 -0.99 18.54
CA LEU A 46 5.29 -1.01 19.91
C LEU A 46 5.52 0.42 20.39
N ARG A 47 4.88 0.78 21.48
CA ARG A 47 4.95 2.12 22.07
C ARG A 47 5.38 2.03 23.53
N ILE A 48 6.08 3.08 24.03
CA ILE A 48 6.36 3.27 25.47
C ILE A 48 5.24 4.08 26.10
N GLY A 49 5.05 3.95 27.41
CA GLY A 49 4.06 4.71 28.19
C GLY A 49 4.11 6.21 27.87
N GLY A 50 2.95 6.73 27.40
CA GLY A 50 2.87 8.10 26.87
C GLY A 50 2.70 8.17 25.34
N GLY A 51 2.69 7.03 24.63
CA GLY A 51 2.26 6.93 23.22
C GLY A 51 3.38 7.09 22.18
N ALA A 52 4.65 7.27 22.56
CA ALA A 52 5.75 7.33 21.61
C ALA A 52 6.01 5.96 20.98
N MET A 53 5.88 5.85 19.65
CA MET A 53 6.21 4.64 18.90
C MET A 53 7.72 4.43 18.87
N ILE A 54 8.18 3.24 19.27
CA ILE A 54 9.59 2.85 19.28
C ILE A 54 9.95 1.80 18.23
N SER A 55 8.96 1.00 17.80
CA SER A 55 9.16 -0.01 16.77
C SER A 55 7.84 -0.37 16.10
N GLN A 56 7.91 -0.88 14.88
CA GLN A 56 6.78 -1.35 14.12
C GLN A 56 7.15 -2.63 13.38
N THR A 57 6.22 -3.57 13.28
CA THR A 57 6.34 -4.79 12.47
C THR A 57 4.98 -5.14 11.84
N VAL A 58 4.95 -6.19 11.01
CA VAL A 58 3.71 -6.74 10.48
C VAL A 58 3.58 -8.21 10.86
N THR A 59 2.36 -8.68 11.06
CA THR A 59 2.13 -10.10 11.34
C THR A 59 2.43 -10.96 10.11
N ARG A 60 3.04 -12.13 10.35
CA ARG A 60 3.32 -13.15 9.34
C ARG A 60 2.04 -13.92 8.94
N THR A 61 2.17 -14.87 8.03
CA THR A 61 1.05 -15.68 7.51
C THR A 61 0.30 -16.46 8.58
N ASP A 62 0.96 -16.80 9.69
CA ASP A 62 0.42 -17.48 10.86
C ASP A 62 -0.07 -16.52 11.97
N GLY A 63 -0.06 -15.22 11.69
CA GLY A 63 -0.45 -14.16 12.62
C GLY A 63 0.62 -13.78 13.64
N ASP A 64 1.82 -14.36 13.57
CA ASP A 64 2.88 -14.13 14.54
C ASP A 64 3.64 -12.81 14.30
N PHE A 65 4.07 -12.19 15.40
CA PHE A 65 4.98 -11.03 15.40
C PHE A 65 5.98 -11.11 16.54
N ALA A 66 7.08 -10.37 16.45
CA ALA A 66 8.08 -10.30 17.52
C ALA A 66 8.80 -8.96 17.54
N PHE A 67 9.14 -8.50 18.75
CA PHE A 67 10.04 -7.39 19.02
C PHE A 67 11.15 -7.87 19.96
N GLY A 68 12.39 -7.64 19.57
CA GLY A 68 13.57 -8.02 20.35
C GLY A 68 14.29 -6.81 20.95
N SER A 69 15.28 -7.09 21.81
CA SER A 69 16.16 -6.07 22.42
C SER A 69 15.43 -5.00 23.21
N LEU A 70 14.40 -5.41 23.97
CA LEU A 70 13.59 -4.53 24.77
C LEU A 70 14.18 -4.36 26.16
N ALA A 71 14.18 -3.13 26.69
CA ALA A 71 14.52 -2.83 28.07
C ALA A 71 13.41 -3.31 29.03
N THR A 72 13.68 -3.34 30.31
CA THR A 72 12.64 -3.47 31.34
C THR A 72 11.70 -2.28 31.32
N GLY A 73 10.40 -2.51 31.44
CA GLY A 73 9.40 -1.44 31.37
C GLY A 73 8.04 -1.90 30.92
N GLU A 74 7.16 -0.94 30.77
CA GLU A 74 5.80 -1.14 30.24
C GLU A 74 5.73 -0.69 28.79
N TYR A 75 5.12 -1.52 27.98
CA TYR A 75 4.95 -1.30 26.55
C TYR A 75 3.49 -1.44 26.17
N GLU A 76 3.04 -0.58 25.27
CA GLU A 76 1.76 -0.68 24.62
C GLU A 76 1.96 -1.31 23.24
N VAL A 77 1.22 -2.38 22.95
CA VAL A 77 1.22 -3.05 21.66
C VAL A 77 -0.10 -2.73 20.98
N ALA A 78 -0.05 -1.90 19.94
CA ALA A 78 -1.22 -1.51 19.16
C ALA A 78 -1.25 -2.29 17.85
N VAL A 79 -2.40 -2.87 17.51
CA VAL A 79 -2.60 -3.63 16.28
C VAL A 79 -3.64 -2.94 15.43
N THR A 80 -3.29 -2.69 14.16
CA THR A 80 -4.17 -2.07 13.19
C THR A 80 -4.17 -2.87 11.88
N ILE A 81 -5.36 -3.15 11.37
CA ILE A 81 -5.56 -3.75 10.05
C ILE A 81 -6.91 -3.31 9.49
N ALA A 82 -7.01 -3.17 8.17
CA ALA A 82 -8.25 -2.85 7.49
C ALA A 82 -9.34 -3.91 7.77
N GLY A 83 -10.58 -3.46 8.02
CA GLY A 83 -11.71 -4.35 8.32
C GLY A 83 -11.83 -4.81 9.76
N TYR A 84 -10.94 -4.39 10.66
CA TYR A 84 -10.98 -4.72 12.08
C TYR A 84 -10.93 -3.47 12.96
N GLU A 85 -11.49 -3.56 14.16
CA GLU A 85 -11.31 -2.56 15.19
C GLU A 85 -9.85 -2.56 15.66
N PRO A 86 -9.21 -1.39 15.86
CA PRO A 86 -7.89 -1.35 16.45
C PRO A 86 -7.89 -1.99 17.85
N ALA A 87 -6.86 -2.77 18.14
CA ALA A 87 -6.69 -3.36 19.47
C ALA A 87 -5.39 -2.89 20.11
N VAL A 88 -5.43 -2.69 21.40
CA VAL A 88 -4.29 -2.27 22.20
C VAL A 88 -4.16 -3.21 23.40
N GLN A 89 -2.96 -3.70 23.67
CA GLN A 89 -2.66 -4.53 24.83
C GLN A 89 -1.33 -4.12 25.48
N MET A 90 -1.28 -4.18 26.79
CA MET A 90 -0.07 -3.86 27.54
C MET A 90 0.82 -5.07 27.73
N ALA A 91 2.12 -4.89 27.56
CA ALA A 91 3.15 -5.84 27.92
C ALA A 91 4.08 -5.23 28.97
N ARG A 92 4.47 -6.00 29.97
CA ARG A 92 5.36 -5.54 31.03
C ARG A 92 6.53 -6.49 31.17
N PHE A 93 7.74 -5.95 31.19
CA PHE A 93 8.96 -6.65 31.55
C PHE A 93 9.39 -6.18 32.92
N ASN A 94 9.39 -7.12 33.89
CA ASN A 94 9.75 -6.83 35.26
C ASN A 94 11.27 -6.96 35.46
N GLN A 95 11.81 -6.15 36.37
CA GLN A 95 13.17 -6.29 36.78
C GLN A 95 13.28 -7.54 37.69
N SER A 96 13.62 -8.71 37.12
CA SER A 96 13.97 -9.86 37.92
C SER A 96 15.37 -9.61 38.54
N GLY A 97 15.50 -9.69 39.85
CA GLY A 97 16.73 -9.38 40.56
C GLY A 97 17.94 -10.31 40.30
N ARG A 98 17.95 -11.06 39.23
CA ARG A 98 19.07 -11.86 38.72
C ARG A 98 19.52 -11.30 37.34
N MET A 99 20.79 -10.90 37.28
CA MET A 99 21.37 -10.16 36.18
C MET A 99 21.53 -10.87 34.84
N ASP A 100 21.13 -12.15 34.69
CA ASP A 100 21.54 -12.97 33.55
C ASP A 100 20.40 -13.58 32.72
N PHE A 101 19.15 -13.17 32.90
CA PHE A 101 18.04 -13.78 32.13
C PHE A 101 17.29 -12.76 31.27
N SER A 102 17.25 -13.05 29.96
CA SER A 102 16.34 -12.38 29.03
C SER A 102 14.92 -12.89 29.28
N GLU A 103 13.97 -12.01 29.53
CA GLU A 103 12.56 -12.34 29.67
C GLU A 103 11.89 -12.45 28.31
N VAL A 104 11.07 -13.48 28.10
CA VAL A 104 10.22 -13.61 26.90
C VAL A 104 8.77 -13.51 27.34
N VAL A 105 8.12 -12.44 26.93
CA VAL A 105 6.68 -12.25 27.12
C VAL A 105 5.96 -12.73 25.87
N ASN A 106 5.03 -13.66 26.06
CA ASN A 106 4.14 -14.12 24.99
C ASN A 106 2.75 -13.52 25.19
N MET A 107 2.14 -13.04 24.12
CA MET A 107 0.80 -12.47 24.16
C MET A 107 -0.05 -12.91 22.98
N GLU A 108 -1.35 -12.96 23.17
CA GLU A 108 -2.32 -13.15 22.11
C GLU A 108 -3.22 -11.90 22.04
N ILE A 109 -3.26 -11.26 20.88
CA ILE A 109 -4.07 -10.07 20.67
C ILE A 109 -5.28 -10.48 19.85
N LEU A 110 -6.45 -10.36 20.46
CA LEU A 110 -7.72 -10.60 19.79
C LEU A 110 -8.23 -9.29 19.18
N ILE A 111 -8.41 -9.30 17.86
CA ILE A 111 -9.03 -8.18 17.16
C ILE A 111 -10.44 -8.55 16.73
N ARG A 112 -11.34 -7.57 16.81
CA ARG A 112 -12.73 -7.74 16.40
C ARG A 112 -12.88 -7.29 14.96
N PRO A 113 -13.50 -8.09 14.08
CA PRO A 113 -13.98 -7.55 12.81
C PRO A 113 -14.86 -6.35 13.11
N LYS A 114 -14.66 -5.25 12.40
CA LYS A 114 -15.64 -4.15 12.44
C LYS A 114 -17.00 -4.76 12.16
N LYS A 115 -18.00 -4.40 12.96
CA LYS A 115 -19.38 -4.82 12.67
C LYS A 115 -19.66 -4.43 11.23
N GLU A 116 -19.83 -5.43 10.38
CA GLU A 116 -20.25 -5.20 9.01
C GLU A 116 -21.52 -4.37 9.06
N ASN A 117 -21.49 -3.21 8.44
CA ASN A 117 -22.73 -2.64 7.97
C ASN A 117 -23.28 -3.70 7.01
N VAL A 118 -24.35 -4.38 7.38
CA VAL A 118 -24.96 -5.49 6.62
C VAL A 118 -25.30 -5.11 5.18
N LEU A 119 -25.20 -3.81 4.86
CA LEU A 119 -25.38 -3.22 3.53
C LEU A 119 -24.15 -3.34 2.60
N SER A 120 -23.02 -3.91 3.06
CA SER A 120 -21.76 -3.93 2.30
C SER A 120 -21.22 -5.34 2.06
N ALA A 121 -22.08 -6.33 1.78
CA ALA A 121 -21.64 -7.60 1.22
C ALA A 121 -21.02 -7.38 -0.17
N PRO A 122 -19.98 -8.15 -0.59
CA PRO A 122 -19.44 -8.05 -1.94
C PRO A 122 -20.59 -8.21 -2.96
N GLY A 123 -20.76 -7.18 -3.81
CA GLY A 123 -21.82 -7.16 -4.82
C GLY A 123 -23.15 -6.54 -4.39
N THR A 124 -23.31 -6.05 -3.14
CA THR A 124 -24.47 -5.25 -2.74
C THR A 124 -24.19 -3.78 -3.02
N ASN A 125 -25.13 -3.11 -3.70
CA ASN A 125 -25.08 -1.66 -3.87
C ASN A 125 -25.09 -0.99 -2.49
N PHE A 126 -24.10 -0.12 -2.22
CA PHE A 126 -24.09 0.72 -1.03
C PHE A 126 -25.22 1.75 -1.14
N ALA A 127 -26.30 1.54 -0.38
CA ALA A 127 -27.46 2.40 -0.40
C ALA A 127 -27.38 3.39 0.77
N GLN A 128 -27.54 4.68 0.46
CA GLN A 128 -27.65 5.75 1.44
C GLN A 128 -29.02 6.45 1.33
N GLU A 129 -29.60 6.82 2.45
CA GLU A 129 -30.75 7.72 2.47
C GLU A 129 -30.26 9.15 2.26
N VAL A 130 -30.19 9.56 1.00
CA VAL A 130 -29.65 10.86 0.60
C VAL A 130 -30.77 11.91 0.65
N PRO A 131 -30.60 13.02 1.42
CA PRO A 131 -31.56 14.13 1.43
C PRO A 131 -31.81 14.69 0.04
N LYS A 132 -33.06 15.07 -0.24
CA LYS A 132 -33.47 15.58 -1.56
C LYS A 132 -32.56 16.72 -2.08
N PRO A 133 -32.16 17.74 -1.27
CA PRO A 133 -31.27 18.80 -1.77
C PRO A 133 -29.92 18.27 -2.26
N ALA A 134 -29.29 17.34 -1.50
CA ALA A 134 -28.02 16.72 -1.88
C ALA A 134 -28.16 15.91 -3.17
N ARG A 135 -29.23 15.13 -3.31
CA ARG A 135 -29.50 14.35 -4.52
C ARG A 135 -29.70 15.22 -5.75
N VAL A 136 -30.46 16.31 -5.65
CA VAL A 136 -30.67 17.26 -6.76
C VAL A 136 -29.34 17.89 -7.20
N ALA A 137 -28.51 18.29 -6.25
CA ALA A 137 -27.18 18.85 -6.56
C ALA A 137 -26.29 17.80 -7.23
N TYR A 138 -26.30 16.55 -6.77
CA TYR A 138 -25.54 15.46 -7.39
C TYR A 138 -26.04 15.13 -8.82
N GLU A 139 -27.34 15.09 -9.06
CA GLU A 139 -27.92 14.88 -10.40
C GLU A 139 -27.50 16.00 -11.36
N ARG A 140 -27.47 17.26 -10.89
CA ARG A 140 -26.91 18.39 -11.65
C ARG A 140 -25.44 18.18 -11.97
N ALA A 141 -24.63 17.77 -10.99
CA ALA A 141 -23.22 17.47 -11.21
C ALA A 141 -23.04 16.36 -12.26
N ALA A 142 -23.82 15.30 -12.18
CA ALA A 142 -23.80 14.20 -13.15
C ALA A 142 -24.16 14.66 -14.57
N ALA A 143 -25.05 15.63 -14.72
CA ALA A 143 -25.35 16.23 -16.01
C ALA A 143 -24.14 17.03 -16.54
N ARG A 144 -23.50 17.86 -15.68
CA ARG A 144 -22.32 18.65 -16.07
C ARG A 144 -21.11 17.79 -16.42
N MET A 145 -20.91 16.67 -15.71
CA MET A 145 -19.88 15.67 -16.07
C MET A 145 -20.10 15.09 -17.47
N ARG A 146 -21.37 14.76 -17.83
CA ARG A 146 -21.72 14.27 -19.17
C ARG A 146 -21.50 15.31 -20.27
N GLU A 147 -21.68 16.59 -19.95
CA GLU A 147 -21.42 17.72 -20.85
C GLU A 147 -19.92 18.08 -20.96
N GLY A 148 -19.06 17.44 -20.17
CA GLY A 148 -17.63 17.75 -20.10
C GLY A 148 -17.29 19.05 -19.34
N LYS A 149 -18.25 19.61 -18.63
CA LYS A 149 -18.13 20.85 -17.85
C LYS A 149 -17.61 20.56 -16.44
N SER A 150 -16.31 20.30 -16.32
CA SER A 150 -15.70 19.82 -15.08
C SER A 150 -15.85 20.82 -13.93
N GLU A 151 -15.57 22.09 -14.15
CA GLU A 151 -15.67 23.11 -13.10
C GLU A 151 -17.09 23.23 -12.53
N GLU A 152 -18.12 23.30 -13.40
CA GLU A 152 -19.52 23.34 -12.97
C GLU A 152 -19.93 22.04 -12.25
N ALA A 153 -19.35 20.89 -12.64
CA ALA A 153 -19.58 19.63 -11.97
C ALA A 153 -18.98 19.62 -10.55
N VAL A 154 -17.75 20.11 -10.39
CA VAL A 154 -17.09 20.21 -9.07
C VAL A 154 -17.88 21.12 -8.13
N GLU A 155 -18.38 22.27 -8.60
CA GLU A 155 -19.22 23.16 -7.80
C GLU A 155 -20.50 22.47 -7.33
N ALA A 156 -21.19 21.76 -8.24
CA ALA A 156 -22.42 21.04 -7.91
C ALA A 156 -22.15 19.85 -6.97
N LEU A 157 -20.99 19.16 -7.07
CA LEU A 157 -20.59 18.11 -6.13
C LEU A 157 -20.31 18.67 -4.74
N ARG A 158 -19.63 19.82 -4.65
CA ARG A 158 -19.42 20.50 -3.36
C ARG A 158 -20.74 20.92 -2.71
N GLU A 159 -21.70 21.38 -3.50
CA GLU A 159 -23.05 21.68 -3.00
C GLU A 159 -23.76 20.41 -2.50
N ALA A 160 -23.67 19.30 -3.22
CA ALA A 160 -24.21 18.01 -2.77
C ALA A 160 -23.63 17.58 -1.42
N ILE A 161 -22.30 17.71 -1.26
CA ILE A 161 -21.59 17.40 -0.03
C ILE A 161 -21.96 18.37 1.11
N ALA A 162 -22.13 19.65 0.82
CA ALA A 162 -22.57 20.62 1.81
C ALA A 162 -23.97 20.30 2.37
N ASN A 163 -24.87 19.74 1.54
CA ASN A 163 -26.18 19.27 1.95
C ASN A 163 -26.17 17.90 2.64
N PHE A 164 -25.16 17.07 2.38
CA PHE A 164 -24.98 15.76 3.01
C PHE A 164 -23.49 15.36 2.97
N ASN A 165 -22.80 15.64 4.07
CA ASN A 165 -21.34 15.47 4.16
C ASN A 165 -20.86 14.03 3.92
N ASP A 166 -21.67 13.04 4.34
CA ASP A 166 -21.38 11.61 4.18
C ASP A 166 -21.94 11.02 2.88
N TYR A 167 -22.16 11.86 1.87
CA TYR A 167 -22.61 11.38 0.57
C TYR A 167 -21.48 10.73 -0.19
N PHE A 168 -21.41 9.38 -0.16
CA PHE A 168 -20.36 8.59 -0.78
C PHE A 168 -20.17 8.91 -2.27
N ASP A 169 -21.26 8.84 -3.05
CA ASP A 169 -21.17 9.05 -4.50
C ASP A 169 -20.67 10.45 -4.87
N ALA A 170 -21.07 11.47 -4.09
CA ALA A 170 -20.61 12.83 -4.33
C ALA A 170 -19.12 13.01 -3.98
N GLN A 171 -18.66 12.44 -2.85
CA GLN A 171 -17.24 12.46 -2.46
C GLN A 171 -16.37 11.72 -3.48
N PHE A 172 -16.80 10.53 -3.90
CA PHE A 172 -16.07 9.75 -4.90
C PHE A 172 -16.03 10.43 -6.26
N ALA A 173 -17.17 10.98 -6.73
CA ALA A 173 -17.24 11.73 -7.98
C ALA A 173 -16.37 12.99 -7.93
N LEU A 174 -16.36 13.72 -6.81
CA LEU A 174 -15.51 14.88 -6.60
C LEU A 174 -14.02 14.51 -6.71
N GLY A 175 -13.61 13.43 -6.07
CA GLY A 175 -12.24 12.93 -6.17
C GLY A 175 -11.84 12.61 -7.62
N LYS A 176 -12.72 11.99 -8.39
CA LYS A 176 -12.49 11.68 -9.82
C LYS A 176 -12.36 12.95 -10.68
N GLU A 177 -13.25 13.93 -10.49
CA GLU A 177 -13.22 15.18 -11.26
C GLU A 177 -11.97 16.00 -10.93
N LEU A 178 -11.62 16.12 -9.65
CA LEU A 178 -10.41 16.82 -9.22
C LEU A 178 -9.13 16.16 -9.75
N PHE A 179 -9.07 14.82 -9.79
CA PHE A 179 -7.96 14.10 -10.42
C PHE A 179 -7.85 14.39 -11.92
N ARG A 180 -9.00 14.46 -12.62
CA ARG A 180 -9.05 14.83 -14.04
C ARG A 180 -8.54 16.25 -14.30
N GLU A 181 -8.78 17.17 -13.35
CA GLU A 181 -8.27 18.54 -13.39
C GLU A 181 -6.79 18.64 -12.94
N GLY A 182 -6.18 17.54 -12.50
CA GLY A 182 -4.80 17.53 -11.99
C GLY A 182 -4.64 18.04 -10.56
N LYS A 183 -5.75 18.25 -9.84
CA LYS A 183 -5.79 18.68 -8.42
C LYS A 183 -5.66 17.46 -7.50
N ASP A 184 -4.49 16.80 -7.58
CA ASP A 184 -4.27 15.48 -6.97
C ASP A 184 -4.48 15.48 -5.44
N ASP A 185 -4.04 16.52 -4.74
CA ASP A 185 -4.17 16.60 -3.26
C ASP A 185 -5.63 16.77 -2.82
N GLU A 186 -6.40 17.61 -3.51
CA GLU A 186 -7.83 17.75 -3.23
C GLU A 186 -8.60 16.46 -3.60
N ALA A 187 -8.20 15.80 -4.68
CA ALA A 187 -8.75 14.52 -5.08
C ALA A 187 -8.54 13.46 -3.98
N LEU A 188 -7.33 13.38 -3.41
CA LEU A 188 -7.03 12.46 -2.31
C LEU A 188 -7.87 12.75 -1.06
N GLN A 189 -8.13 14.01 -0.72
CA GLN A 189 -8.99 14.36 0.41
C GLN A 189 -10.43 13.87 0.20
N ALA A 190 -11.00 14.11 -0.99
CA ALA A 190 -12.35 13.66 -1.32
C ALA A 190 -12.46 12.13 -1.33
N LEU A 191 -11.47 11.44 -1.93
CA LEU A 191 -11.40 9.98 -1.95
C LEU A 191 -11.21 9.38 -0.55
N GLU A 192 -10.40 10.00 0.30
CA GLU A 192 -10.24 9.58 1.70
C GLU A 192 -11.56 9.68 2.45
N ARG A 193 -12.33 10.75 2.22
CA ARG A 193 -13.66 10.86 2.80
C ARG A 193 -14.60 9.77 2.27
N ALA A 194 -14.57 9.50 0.96
CA ALA A 194 -15.33 8.39 0.37
C ALA A 194 -14.94 7.04 1.01
N ARG A 195 -13.64 6.79 1.21
CA ARG A 195 -13.14 5.58 1.88
C ARG A 195 -13.63 5.45 3.33
N GLN A 196 -13.67 6.56 4.09
CA GLN A 196 -14.18 6.57 5.46
C GLN A 196 -15.68 6.24 5.52
N ILE A 197 -16.46 6.65 4.52
CA ILE A 197 -17.88 6.36 4.42
C ILE A 197 -18.11 4.91 4.02
N ASN A 198 -17.34 4.41 3.03
CA ASN A 198 -17.41 3.02 2.58
C ASN A 198 -16.02 2.52 2.14
N ASP A 199 -15.38 1.73 2.99
CA ASP A 199 -14.04 1.18 2.79
C ASP A 199 -14.02 -0.11 1.94
N ARG A 200 -15.19 -0.55 1.43
CA ARG A 200 -15.33 -1.77 0.62
C ARG A 200 -15.52 -1.50 -0.88
N GLN A 201 -15.39 -0.26 -1.29
CA GLN A 201 -15.48 0.11 -2.70
C GLN A 201 -14.12 0.04 -3.38
N ASP A 202 -13.91 -0.99 -4.20
CA ASP A 202 -12.70 -1.19 -4.99
C ASP A 202 -12.31 0.03 -5.82
N ALA A 203 -13.30 0.74 -6.36
CA ALA A 203 -13.11 1.92 -7.19
C ALA A 203 -12.37 3.07 -6.44
N VAL A 204 -12.56 3.19 -5.12
CA VAL A 204 -11.86 4.20 -4.32
C VAL A 204 -10.37 3.86 -4.24
N TYR A 205 -10.03 2.61 -3.92
CA TYR A 205 -8.64 2.15 -3.87
C TYR A 205 -7.97 2.20 -5.24
N HIS A 206 -8.72 1.89 -6.30
CA HIS A 206 -8.24 2.02 -7.67
C HIS A 206 -7.85 3.47 -7.98
N MET A 207 -8.68 4.45 -7.62
CA MET A 207 -8.38 5.87 -7.81
C MET A 207 -7.19 6.34 -6.97
N PHE A 208 -7.08 5.90 -5.70
CA PHE A 208 -5.89 6.14 -4.90
C PHE A 208 -4.63 5.61 -5.59
N GLY A 209 -4.69 4.37 -6.07
CA GLY A 209 -3.58 3.75 -6.79
C GLY A 209 -3.14 4.56 -8.01
N LEU A 210 -4.08 5.05 -8.81
CA LEU A 210 -3.77 5.87 -10.00
C LEU A 210 -3.08 7.18 -9.63
N ILE A 211 -3.54 7.87 -8.58
CA ILE A 211 -2.92 9.11 -8.11
C ILE A 211 -1.50 8.83 -7.59
N MET A 212 -1.33 7.77 -6.79
CA MET A 212 -0.03 7.40 -6.24
C MET A 212 0.95 6.98 -7.34
N LEU A 213 0.47 6.25 -8.35
CA LEU A 213 1.27 5.85 -9.51
C LEU A 213 1.75 7.08 -10.30
N LYS A 214 0.86 8.05 -10.55
CA LYS A 214 1.19 9.34 -11.19
C LYS A 214 2.23 10.12 -10.39
N GLN A 215 2.14 10.10 -9.05
CA GLN A 215 3.10 10.77 -8.16
C GLN A 215 4.42 10.00 -7.98
N GLY A 216 4.59 8.82 -8.60
CA GLY A 216 5.77 7.98 -8.43
C GLY A 216 5.89 7.28 -7.07
N LYS A 217 4.81 7.27 -6.28
CA LYS A 217 4.73 6.61 -4.97
C LYS A 217 4.33 5.14 -5.14
N PHE A 218 5.20 4.37 -5.79
CA PHE A 218 4.85 3.04 -6.32
C PHE A 218 4.49 2.01 -5.25
N ALA A 219 5.11 2.05 -4.07
CA ALA A 219 4.76 1.14 -2.97
C ALA A 219 3.34 1.40 -2.44
N VAL A 220 2.94 2.67 -2.36
CA VAL A 220 1.59 3.04 -1.95
C VAL A 220 0.58 2.71 -3.06
N ALA A 221 0.96 2.89 -4.32
CA ALA A 221 0.14 2.51 -5.47
C ALA A 221 -0.11 1.00 -5.51
N GLU A 222 0.95 0.20 -5.30
CA GLU A 222 0.85 -1.27 -5.22
C GLU A 222 -0.14 -1.70 -4.13
N TYR A 223 0.02 -1.16 -2.91
CA TYR A 223 -0.91 -1.43 -1.81
C TYR A 223 -2.36 -1.10 -2.20
N ALA A 224 -2.59 0.08 -2.78
CA ALA A 224 -3.93 0.50 -3.16
C ALA A 224 -4.54 -0.41 -4.25
N PHE A 225 -3.79 -0.77 -5.29
CA PHE A 225 -4.28 -1.69 -6.32
C PHE A 225 -4.47 -3.11 -5.80
N ARG A 226 -3.63 -3.59 -4.88
CA ARG A 226 -3.83 -4.88 -4.21
C ARG A 226 -5.14 -4.91 -3.43
N GLU A 227 -5.46 -3.84 -2.70
CA GLU A 227 -6.77 -3.72 -2.03
C GLU A 227 -7.92 -3.65 -3.04
N ALA A 228 -7.76 -2.93 -4.15
CA ALA A 228 -8.78 -2.89 -5.21
C ALA A 228 -9.04 -4.29 -5.80
N THR A 229 -7.97 -5.06 -6.11
CA THR A 229 -8.11 -6.44 -6.64
C THR A 229 -8.65 -7.41 -5.61
N ARG A 230 -8.34 -7.22 -4.31
CA ARG A 230 -8.90 -8.01 -3.21
C ARG A 230 -10.41 -7.80 -3.08
N LEU A 231 -10.88 -6.55 -3.23
CA LEU A 231 -12.31 -6.20 -3.15
C LEU A 231 -13.06 -6.60 -4.41
N ASN A 232 -12.42 -6.49 -5.56
CA ASN A 232 -13.02 -6.84 -6.87
C ASN A 232 -12.00 -7.57 -7.76
N GLY A 233 -11.91 -8.89 -7.57
CA GLY A 233 -11.03 -9.76 -8.36
C GLY A 233 -11.40 -9.92 -9.84
N SER A 234 -12.49 -9.33 -10.29
CA SER A 234 -12.89 -9.31 -11.70
C SER A 234 -12.52 -8.02 -12.46
N SER A 235 -11.89 -7.06 -11.75
CA SER A 235 -11.49 -5.80 -12.36
C SER A 235 -10.19 -5.91 -13.15
N ALA A 236 -10.31 -6.10 -14.48
CA ALA A 236 -9.15 -6.13 -15.39
C ALA A 236 -8.25 -4.89 -15.24
N ALA A 237 -8.84 -3.71 -15.05
CA ALA A 237 -8.11 -2.47 -14.88
C ALA A 237 -7.30 -2.48 -13.57
N ALA A 238 -7.89 -2.94 -12.45
CA ALA A 238 -7.18 -3.01 -11.17
C ALA A 238 -5.98 -3.96 -11.25
N HIS A 239 -6.14 -5.15 -11.82
CA HIS A 239 -5.05 -6.09 -12.06
C HIS A 239 -3.95 -5.50 -12.96
N PHE A 240 -4.33 -4.83 -14.03
CA PHE A 240 -3.38 -4.19 -14.95
C PHE A 240 -2.52 -3.12 -14.26
N TYR A 241 -3.15 -2.21 -13.51
CA TYR A 241 -2.42 -1.15 -12.80
C TYR A 241 -1.66 -1.67 -11.59
N HIS A 242 -2.14 -2.76 -10.95
CA HIS A 242 -1.37 -3.46 -9.92
C HIS A 242 -0.06 -4.00 -10.50
N ALA A 243 -0.12 -4.68 -11.63
CA ALA A 243 1.07 -5.14 -12.34
C ALA A 243 2.01 -3.98 -12.71
N GLN A 244 1.46 -2.86 -13.17
CA GLN A 244 2.28 -1.69 -13.49
C GLN A 244 3.02 -1.15 -12.27
N ALA A 245 2.36 -1.05 -11.11
CA ALA A 245 3.01 -0.62 -9.86
C ALA A 245 4.14 -1.58 -9.44
N LEU A 246 3.92 -2.89 -9.54
CA LEU A 246 4.94 -3.92 -9.26
C LEU A 246 6.13 -3.82 -10.21
N ILE A 247 5.92 -3.58 -11.50
CA ILE A 247 7.01 -3.37 -12.48
C ILE A 247 7.83 -2.14 -12.10
N GLU A 248 7.17 -1.05 -11.69
CA GLU A 248 7.85 0.18 -11.28
C GLU A 248 8.68 -0.02 -10.00
N LEU A 249 8.22 -0.84 -9.06
CA LEU A 249 8.99 -1.25 -7.87
C LEU A 249 10.20 -2.10 -8.26
N ALA A 250 9.99 -3.11 -9.11
CA ALA A 250 11.07 -3.97 -9.59
C ALA A 250 12.18 -3.20 -10.31
N VAL A 251 11.81 -2.18 -11.11
CA VAL A 251 12.76 -1.31 -11.81
C VAL A 251 13.69 -0.56 -10.87
N ARG A 252 13.21 -0.22 -9.67
CA ARG A 252 13.92 0.59 -8.67
C ARG A 252 14.58 -0.22 -7.56
N SER A 253 14.34 -1.52 -7.53
CA SER A 253 14.93 -2.41 -6.53
C SER A 253 16.37 -2.76 -6.89
N ASP A 254 17.29 -2.55 -5.96
CA ASP A 254 18.67 -3.02 -6.05
C ASP A 254 18.79 -4.50 -5.66
N ASP A 255 17.82 -5.02 -4.88
CA ASP A 255 17.74 -6.44 -4.49
C ASP A 255 17.20 -7.28 -5.65
N GLU A 256 18.05 -8.18 -6.18
CA GLU A 256 17.69 -9.06 -7.28
C GLU A 256 16.55 -10.03 -6.91
N ARG A 257 16.49 -10.51 -5.67
CA ARG A 257 15.41 -11.41 -5.23
C ARG A 257 14.10 -10.67 -5.20
N GLN A 258 14.08 -9.48 -4.62
CA GLN A 258 12.88 -8.65 -4.56
C GLN A 258 12.42 -8.28 -5.97
N ARG A 259 13.34 -7.86 -6.83
CA ARG A 259 13.07 -7.56 -8.24
C ARG A 259 12.40 -8.71 -8.95
N ASN A 260 12.95 -9.93 -8.83
CA ASN A 260 12.39 -11.11 -9.47
C ASN A 260 11.04 -11.51 -8.88
N THR A 261 10.83 -11.31 -7.58
CA THR A 261 9.53 -11.51 -6.92
C THR A 261 8.47 -10.56 -7.47
N ASP A 262 8.79 -9.27 -7.54
CA ASP A 262 7.87 -8.25 -8.04
C ASP A 262 7.54 -8.46 -9.52
N LEU A 263 8.52 -8.81 -10.36
CA LEU A 263 8.27 -9.13 -11.78
C LEU A 263 7.40 -10.38 -11.96
N SER A 264 7.56 -11.38 -11.09
CA SER A 264 6.73 -12.59 -11.16
C SER A 264 5.30 -12.33 -10.69
N ALA A 265 5.14 -11.51 -9.65
CA ALA A 265 3.82 -11.06 -9.21
C ALA A 265 3.14 -10.20 -10.29
N ALA A 266 3.89 -9.28 -10.92
CA ALA A 266 3.36 -8.46 -12.02
C ALA A 266 2.87 -9.30 -13.20
N GLU A 267 3.60 -10.36 -13.56
CA GLU A 267 3.20 -11.27 -14.63
C GLU A 267 1.88 -11.97 -14.30
N GLN A 268 1.73 -12.47 -13.07
CA GLN A 268 0.46 -13.07 -12.61
C GLN A 268 -0.71 -12.08 -12.66
N GLU A 269 -0.49 -10.84 -12.25
CA GLU A 269 -1.52 -9.80 -12.33
C GLU A 269 -1.87 -9.44 -13.78
N LEU A 270 -0.90 -9.46 -14.72
CA LEU A 270 -1.18 -9.27 -16.14
C LEU A 270 -1.98 -10.44 -16.74
N ASP A 271 -1.71 -11.67 -16.29
CA ASP A 271 -2.50 -12.83 -16.70
C ASP A 271 -3.95 -12.70 -16.24
N ARG A 272 -4.17 -12.29 -14.98
CA ARG A 272 -5.51 -12.00 -14.46
C ARG A 272 -6.21 -10.87 -15.24
N ALA A 273 -5.48 -9.79 -15.51
CA ALA A 273 -6.00 -8.67 -16.30
C ALA A 273 -6.42 -9.11 -17.72
N TRP A 274 -5.64 -9.98 -18.34
CA TRP A 274 -5.92 -10.55 -19.65
C TRP A 274 -7.17 -11.42 -19.63
N ASP A 275 -7.26 -12.34 -18.67
CA ASP A 275 -8.40 -13.25 -18.56
C ASP A 275 -9.70 -12.52 -18.18
N THR A 276 -9.64 -11.62 -17.18
CA THR A 276 -10.82 -10.85 -16.74
C THR A 276 -11.30 -9.83 -17.77
N SER A 277 -10.43 -9.40 -18.70
CA SER A 277 -10.82 -8.58 -19.86
C SER A 277 -11.37 -9.39 -21.04
N GLU A 278 -11.57 -10.70 -20.88
CA GLU A 278 -11.90 -11.60 -21.99
C GLU A 278 -10.91 -11.50 -23.14
N LYS A 279 -9.62 -11.35 -22.81
CA LYS A 279 -8.50 -11.23 -23.75
C LYS A 279 -8.55 -9.99 -24.66
N ARG A 280 -9.19 -8.92 -24.19
CA ARG A 280 -9.34 -7.66 -24.96
C ARG A 280 -8.38 -6.56 -24.55
N LEU A 281 -7.74 -6.67 -23.37
CA LEU A 281 -6.81 -5.66 -22.86
C LEU A 281 -5.41 -5.83 -23.50
N THR A 282 -5.27 -5.44 -24.75
CA THR A 282 -4.04 -5.60 -25.55
C THR A 282 -2.81 -4.92 -24.96
N ALA A 283 -3.00 -3.87 -24.13
CA ALA A 283 -1.93 -3.19 -23.39
C ALA A 283 -1.13 -4.14 -22.46
N VAL A 284 -1.68 -5.31 -22.11
CA VAL A 284 -0.97 -6.35 -21.36
C VAL A 284 0.32 -6.78 -22.07
N TYR A 285 0.32 -6.88 -23.39
CA TYR A 285 1.51 -7.24 -24.15
C TYR A 285 2.65 -6.23 -23.97
N LEU A 286 2.35 -4.94 -23.87
CA LEU A 286 3.35 -3.91 -23.63
C LEU A 286 4.01 -4.06 -22.25
N GLN A 287 3.24 -4.41 -21.23
CA GLN A 287 3.77 -4.60 -19.89
C GLN A 287 4.54 -5.92 -19.77
N ARG A 288 4.10 -7.01 -20.43
CA ARG A 288 4.85 -8.26 -20.51
C ARG A 288 6.21 -8.06 -21.20
N ALA A 289 6.23 -7.32 -22.30
CA ALA A 289 7.48 -6.97 -22.97
C ALA A 289 8.47 -6.26 -22.03
N ARG A 290 7.99 -5.33 -21.18
CA ARG A 290 8.82 -4.67 -20.15
C ARG A 290 9.39 -5.67 -19.14
N ILE A 291 8.59 -6.63 -18.68
CA ILE A 291 9.04 -7.69 -17.74
C ILE A 291 10.12 -8.53 -18.41
N HIS A 292 9.88 -9.01 -19.63
CA HIS A 292 10.85 -9.86 -20.35
C HIS A 292 12.15 -9.12 -20.69
N GLU A 293 12.07 -7.84 -21.02
CA GLU A 293 13.24 -6.99 -21.23
C GLU A 293 14.08 -6.89 -19.94
N ARG A 294 13.44 -6.70 -18.80
CA ARG A 294 14.10 -6.64 -17.48
C ARG A 294 14.77 -7.96 -17.07
N ARG A 295 14.20 -9.08 -17.52
CA ARG A 295 14.80 -10.43 -17.34
C ARG A 295 15.89 -10.75 -18.38
N GLY A 296 16.19 -9.84 -19.30
CA GLY A 296 17.14 -10.06 -20.40
C GLY A 296 16.61 -10.96 -21.52
N GLN A 297 15.33 -11.30 -21.51
CA GLN A 297 14.66 -12.19 -22.45
C GLN A 297 14.23 -11.42 -23.72
N LYS A 298 15.19 -10.83 -24.42
CA LYS A 298 14.97 -9.89 -25.53
C LYS A 298 14.09 -10.46 -26.64
N GLY A 299 14.26 -11.74 -26.99
CA GLY A 299 13.44 -12.37 -28.03
C GLY A 299 11.95 -12.50 -27.66
N VAL A 300 11.68 -12.81 -26.37
CA VAL A 300 10.30 -12.91 -25.86
C VAL A 300 9.68 -11.51 -25.76
N ALA A 301 10.42 -10.52 -25.30
CA ALA A 301 9.99 -9.13 -25.29
C ALA A 301 9.60 -8.62 -26.69
N ALA A 302 10.41 -8.95 -27.71
CA ALA A 302 10.09 -8.60 -29.09
C ALA A 302 8.80 -9.29 -29.58
N ALA A 303 8.58 -10.57 -29.24
CA ALA A 303 7.38 -11.30 -29.60
C ALA A 303 6.09 -10.72 -28.95
N ASP A 304 6.20 -10.25 -27.69
CA ASP A 304 5.09 -9.55 -27.05
C ASP A 304 4.75 -8.23 -27.76
N LEU A 305 5.75 -7.44 -28.10
CA LEU A 305 5.54 -6.20 -28.87
C LEU A 305 4.93 -6.46 -30.27
N GLU A 306 5.30 -7.55 -30.92
CA GLU A 306 4.67 -7.97 -32.17
C GLU A 306 3.23 -8.39 -31.99
N SER A 307 2.94 -9.11 -30.89
CA SER A 307 1.57 -9.49 -30.52
C SER A 307 0.67 -8.26 -30.30
N TYR A 308 1.24 -7.21 -29.65
CA TYR A 308 0.55 -5.94 -29.51
C TYR A 308 0.25 -5.30 -30.86
N LEU A 309 1.25 -5.19 -31.78
CA LEU A 309 1.04 -4.59 -33.08
C LEU A 309 0.10 -5.38 -33.99
N LYS A 310 0.02 -6.70 -33.79
CA LYS A 310 -0.96 -7.55 -34.46
C LYS A 310 -2.37 -7.29 -33.98
N ALA A 311 -2.54 -7.07 -32.67
CA ALA A 311 -3.83 -6.77 -32.06
C ALA A 311 -4.29 -5.32 -32.33
N GLU A 312 -3.31 -4.38 -32.42
CA GLU A 312 -3.53 -2.94 -32.61
C GLU A 312 -2.76 -2.42 -33.83
N PRO A 313 -3.17 -2.77 -35.07
CA PRO A 313 -2.44 -2.41 -36.28
C PRO A 313 -2.27 -0.90 -36.47
N GLU A 314 -3.28 -0.13 -36.06
CA GLU A 314 -3.36 1.33 -36.18
C GLU A 314 -2.87 2.08 -34.92
N ALA A 315 -2.11 1.38 -34.03
CA ALA A 315 -1.60 1.98 -32.82
C ALA A 315 -0.75 3.23 -33.12
N LYS A 316 -1.09 4.36 -32.50
CA LYS A 316 -0.37 5.65 -32.68
C LYS A 316 1.13 5.54 -32.39
N ASN A 317 1.53 4.66 -31.48
CA ASN A 317 2.91 4.37 -31.10
C ASN A 317 3.54 3.24 -31.92
N GLY A 318 2.89 2.74 -32.97
CA GLY A 318 3.33 1.58 -33.75
C GLY A 318 4.73 1.73 -34.34
N ALA A 319 5.12 2.92 -34.80
CA ALA A 319 6.47 3.19 -35.31
C ALA A 319 7.54 3.03 -34.20
N THR A 320 7.28 3.57 -33.02
CA THR A 320 8.18 3.45 -31.84
C THR A 320 8.33 2.00 -31.40
N ILE A 321 7.24 1.22 -31.43
CA ILE A 321 7.26 -0.19 -31.05
C ILE A 321 8.06 -0.99 -32.07
N ARG A 322 7.90 -0.75 -33.38
CA ARG A 322 8.72 -1.42 -34.41
C ARG A 322 10.19 -1.15 -34.24
N ALA A 323 10.58 0.09 -33.94
CA ALA A 323 11.97 0.43 -33.62
C ALA A 323 12.50 -0.32 -32.38
N ALA A 324 11.66 -0.47 -31.34
CA ALA A 324 12.02 -1.25 -30.16
C ALA A 324 12.23 -2.75 -30.48
N ILE A 325 11.38 -3.33 -31.31
CA ILE A 325 11.51 -4.73 -31.79
C ILE A 325 12.84 -4.92 -32.51
N THR A 326 13.18 -4.05 -33.48
CA THR A 326 14.46 -4.09 -34.22
C THR A 326 15.66 -4.03 -33.27
N LYS A 327 15.62 -3.13 -32.29
CA LYS A 327 16.66 -3.02 -31.26
C LYS A 327 16.79 -4.29 -30.40
N LEU A 328 15.66 -4.86 -29.96
CA LEU A 328 15.65 -6.08 -29.15
C LEU A 328 16.19 -7.30 -29.90
N ARG A 329 15.95 -7.38 -31.20
CA ARG A 329 16.45 -8.44 -32.06
C ARG A 329 17.92 -8.27 -32.47
N GLY A 330 18.54 -7.13 -32.19
CA GLY A 330 19.90 -6.83 -32.59
C GLY A 330 20.06 -6.54 -34.09
N GLU A 331 18.96 -6.28 -34.79
CA GLU A 331 18.91 -5.94 -36.22
C GLU A 331 19.27 -4.44 -36.41
N ASN A 332 20.40 -4.00 -35.87
CA ASN A 332 20.90 -2.66 -36.17
C ASN A 332 21.42 -2.65 -37.62
N LYS A 333 20.73 -1.87 -38.47
CA LYS A 333 21.26 -1.47 -39.79
C LYS A 333 22.40 -0.47 -39.64
#